data_11a5146edf78181dc61eaee7e044d2dd
#
_entry.id   11a5146edf78181dc61eaee7e044d2dd
#
_cell.length_a   1.000
_cell.length_b   1.000
_cell.length_c   1.000
_cell.angle_alpha   90.00
_cell.angle_beta   90.00
_cell.angle_gamma   90.00
#
_symmetry.space_group_name_H-M   'P 1'
#
loop_
_entity.id
_entity.type
_entity.pdbx_description
1 polymer ?
#
loop_
_entity_poly.entity_id
_entity_poly.type
_entity_poly.pdbx_seq_one_letter_code
_entity_poly.pdbx_strand_id
1 'polypeptide(L)'
;MAFTRTQIGIAVGAGTMLVLVFVGYLWWLSNQGPVLARSEDHDPLTGLPVSIKMNPLRDRSTERAANKFLRELRDGHCDELLNKWEHDYHKKYAHYICKSEEQHPLLSWELVDWEEAPPLIILHYRGKRPSNAGPSQPGIDQDLFTLTVVNKGGEWVVTKYDAMY
;
A
#
# COMPACT_ATOMS: atom_id res chain seq x y z
N MET A 1 16.38 -28.60 43.90
CA MET A 1 14.99 -29.11 43.80
C MET A 1 14.87 -29.87 42.49
N ALA A 2 14.68 -31.18 42.50
CA ALA A 2 14.54 -31.98 41.28
C ALA A 2 13.06 -32.04 40.90
N PHE A 3 12.71 -31.60 39.70
CA PHE A 3 11.35 -31.74 39.18
C PHE A 3 11.03 -33.20 38.92
N THR A 4 9.85 -33.63 39.34
CA THR A 4 9.37 -34.99 39.07
C THR A 4 9.00 -35.09 37.56
N ARG A 5 9.09 -36.32 37.00
CA ARG A 5 8.74 -36.59 35.60
C ARG A 5 7.33 -36.07 35.21
N THR A 6 6.39 -36.17 36.16
CA THR A 6 5.02 -35.67 35.98
C THR A 6 4.95 -34.16 35.88
N GLN A 7 5.74 -33.43 36.70
CA GLN A 7 5.79 -31.96 36.63
C GLN A 7 6.41 -31.45 35.32
N ILE A 8 7.42 -32.14 34.80
CA ILE A 8 8.03 -31.83 33.49
C ILE A 8 6.99 -32.05 32.36
N GLY A 9 6.25 -33.16 32.41
CA GLY A 9 5.21 -33.45 31.40
C GLY A 9 4.10 -32.40 31.37
N ILE A 10 3.64 -31.93 32.53
CA ILE A 10 2.62 -30.86 32.63
C ILE A 10 3.18 -29.54 32.13
N ALA A 11 4.41 -29.18 32.49
CA ALA A 11 5.03 -27.93 32.05
C ALA A 11 5.25 -27.90 30.53
N VAL A 12 5.69 -29.02 29.93
CA VAL A 12 5.84 -29.14 28.46
C VAL A 12 4.49 -29.06 27.77
N GLY A 13 3.47 -29.77 28.27
CA GLY A 13 2.11 -29.71 27.69
C GLY A 13 1.50 -28.33 27.74
N ALA A 14 1.62 -27.62 28.86
CA ALA A 14 1.13 -26.25 28.99
C ALA A 14 1.88 -25.28 28.07
N GLY A 15 3.21 -25.41 27.95
CA GLY A 15 4.01 -24.61 27.03
C GLY A 15 3.62 -24.82 25.59
N THR A 16 3.43 -26.06 25.16
CA THR A 16 3.00 -26.38 23.79
C THR A 16 1.63 -25.81 23.48
N MET A 17 0.68 -25.89 24.43
CA MET A 17 -0.66 -25.36 24.26
C MET A 17 -0.64 -23.83 24.12
N LEU A 18 0.15 -23.12 24.91
CA LEU A 18 0.33 -21.65 24.79
C LEU A 18 0.90 -21.26 23.45
N VAL A 19 1.88 -21.99 22.93
CA VAL A 19 2.45 -21.72 21.60
C VAL A 19 1.41 -21.93 20.52
N LEU A 20 0.60 -22.99 20.56
CA LEU A 20 -0.44 -23.26 19.59
C LEU A 20 -1.54 -22.19 19.62
N VAL A 21 -1.96 -21.75 20.80
CA VAL A 21 -2.94 -20.65 20.94
C VAL A 21 -2.37 -19.35 20.38
N PHE A 22 -1.11 -19.05 20.67
CA PHE A 22 -0.46 -17.85 20.17
C PHE A 22 -0.31 -17.86 18.63
N VAL A 23 0.12 -18.97 18.05
CA VAL A 23 0.23 -19.14 16.59
C VAL A 23 -1.16 -19.06 15.94
N GLY A 24 -2.17 -19.71 16.53
CA GLY A 24 -3.55 -19.62 16.06
C GLY A 24 -4.11 -18.20 16.12
N TYR A 25 -3.79 -17.46 17.18
CA TYR A 25 -4.17 -16.05 17.30
C TYR A 25 -3.47 -15.16 16.26
N LEU A 26 -2.18 -15.35 16.02
CA LEU A 26 -1.45 -14.64 14.97
C LEU A 26 -1.99 -14.95 13.57
N TRP A 27 -2.30 -16.23 13.32
CA TRP A 27 -2.92 -16.65 12.06
C TRP A 27 -4.31 -16.01 11.86
N TRP A 28 -5.13 -16.00 12.93
CA TRP A 28 -6.44 -15.34 12.90
C TRP A 28 -6.31 -13.83 12.65
N LEU A 29 -5.37 -13.15 13.32
CA LEU A 29 -5.09 -11.73 13.06
C LEU A 29 -4.61 -11.46 11.63
N SER A 30 -3.84 -12.36 11.04
CA SER A 30 -3.35 -12.19 9.66
C SER A 30 -4.44 -12.39 8.61
N ASN A 31 -5.48 -13.18 8.93
CA ASN A 31 -6.64 -13.39 8.07
C ASN A 31 -7.77 -12.37 8.28
N GLN A 32 -7.67 -11.58 9.32
CA GLN A 32 -8.56 -10.43 9.46
C GLN A 32 -8.14 -9.38 8.44
N GLY A 33 -9.08 -8.94 7.61
CA GLY A 33 -8.87 -7.82 6.71
C GLY A 33 -8.24 -6.63 7.44
N PRO A 34 -7.65 -5.68 6.74
CA PRO A 34 -6.89 -4.60 7.35
C PRO A 34 -7.79 -3.77 8.27
N VAL A 35 -7.51 -3.84 9.54
CA VAL A 35 -8.03 -2.86 10.48
C VAL A 35 -7.18 -1.61 10.32
N LEU A 36 -7.65 -0.73 9.43
CA LEU A 36 -7.09 0.61 9.31
C LEU A 36 -7.76 1.49 10.35
N ALA A 37 -7.02 1.90 11.35
CA ALA A 37 -7.43 3.01 12.19
C ALA A 37 -7.05 4.31 11.46
N ARG A 38 -8.04 5.04 10.97
CA ARG A 38 -7.84 6.38 10.41
C ARG A 38 -7.34 7.30 11.50
N SER A 39 -6.50 8.27 11.14
CA SER A 39 -6.12 9.36 12.04
C SER A 39 -7.38 10.18 12.39
N GLU A 40 -7.47 10.64 13.62
CA GLU A 40 -8.49 11.61 14.01
C GLU A 40 -8.22 12.97 13.34
N ASP A 41 -6.96 13.27 13.05
CA ASP A 41 -6.56 14.48 12.34
C ASP A 41 -6.71 14.30 10.83
N HIS A 42 -7.40 15.25 10.19
CA HIS A 42 -7.58 15.30 8.75
C HIS A 42 -6.89 16.54 8.18
N ASP A 43 -6.33 16.39 6.99
CA ASP A 43 -5.79 17.50 6.22
C ASP A 43 -6.95 18.44 5.83
N PRO A 44 -6.90 19.74 6.22
CA PRO A 44 -8.00 20.68 5.97
C PRO A 44 -8.26 20.95 4.47
N LEU A 45 -7.28 20.70 3.60
CA LEU A 45 -7.40 20.93 2.16
C LEU A 45 -7.99 19.74 1.43
N THR A 46 -7.69 18.52 1.89
CA THR A 46 -8.04 17.29 1.16
C THR A 46 -9.11 16.47 1.85
N GLY A 47 -9.36 16.73 3.14
CA GLY A 47 -10.27 15.92 3.96
C GLY A 47 -9.78 14.50 4.23
N LEU A 48 -8.56 14.16 3.78
CA LEU A 48 -7.98 12.83 3.99
C LEU A 48 -7.28 12.75 5.36
N PRO A 49 -7.24 11.57 5.98
CA PRO A 49 -6.51 11.39 7.23
C PRO A 49 -5.01 11.67 7.06
N VAL A 50 -4.41 12.30 8.05
CA VAL A 50 -2.98 12.65 8.03
C VAL A 50 -2.10 11.41 8.14
N SER A 51 -2.58 10.37 8.81
CA SER A 51 -1.86 9.10 8.94
C SER A 51 -2.81 7.93 9.10
N ILE A 52 -2.31 6.73 8.77
CA ILE A 52 -3.01 5.46 8.99
C ILE A 52 -2.21 4.62 9.96
N LYS A 53 -2.85 4.19 11.06
CA LYS A 53 -2.29 3.13 11.92
C LYS A 53 -2.63 1.78 11.29
N MET A 54 -1.61 1.08 10.81
CA MET A 54 -1.80 -0.22 10.17
C MET A 54 -1.54 -1.36 11.14
N ASN A 55 -2.40 -2.39 11.09
CA ASN A 55 -2.08 -3.67 11.70
C ASN A 55 -0.84 -4.26 11.00
N PRO A 56 0.28 -4.53 11.70
CA PRO A 56 1.49 -5.07 11.09
C PRO A 56 1.31 -6.49 10.51
N LEU A 57 0.29 -7.21 10.96
CA LEU A 57 0.00 -8.59 10.55
C LEU A 57 -1.03 -8.70 9.43
N ARG A 58 -1.56 -7.58 8.93
CA ARG A 58 -2.52 -7.58 7.84
C ARG A 58 -1.90 -8.05 6.52
N ASP A 59 -2.73 -8.52 5.61
CA ASP A 59 -2.31 -8.77 4.23
C ASP A 59 -1.98 -7.43 3.53
N ARG A 60 -0.77 -7.35 3.02
CA ARG A 60 -0.24 -6.18 2.28
C ARG A 60 -0.04 -6.48 0.79
N SER A 61 -0.70 -7.49 0.27
CA SER A 61 -0.53 -7.89 -1.13
C SER A 61 -0.90 -6.77 -2.10
N THR A 62 -1.98 -6.01 -1.81
CA THR A 62 -2.40 -4.85 -2.59
C THR A 62 -1.37 -3.72 -2.58
N GLU A 63 -0.82 -3.39 -1.40
CA GLU A 63 0.22 -2.37 -1.30
C GLU A 63 1.53 -2.80 -1.95
N ARG A 64 1.87 -4.09 -1.86
CA ARG A 64 3.05 -4.62 -2.55
C ARG A 64 2.92 -4.47 -4.06
N ALA A 65 1.73 -4.76 -4.62
CA ALA A 65 1.44 -4.55 -6.03
C ALA A 65 1.53 -3.07 -6.41
N ALA A 66 0.92 -2.19 -5.61
CA ALA A 66 0.98 -0.75 -5.81
C ALA A 66 2.42 -0.20 -5.70
N ASN A 67 3.17 -0.60 -4.68
CA ASN A 67 4.56 -0.18 -4.50
C ASN A 67 5.50 -0.71 -5.60
N LYS A 68 5.22 -1.90 -6.14
CA LYS A 68 5.94 -2.42 -7.30
C LYS A 68 5.69 -1.52 -8.51
N PHE A 69 4.43 -1.23 -8.80
CA PHE A 69 4.01 -0.35 -9.89
C PHE A 69 4.67 1.04 -9.78
N LEU A 70 4.60 1.67 -8.60
CA LEU A 70 5.16 3.02 -8.39
C LEU A 70 6.69 3.05 -8.54
N ARG A 71 7.39 1.98 -8.15
CA ARG A 71 8.84 1.85 -8.39
C ARG A 71 9.15 1.72 -9.87
N GLU A 72 8.45 0.85 -10.59
CA GLU A 72 8.63 0.68 -12.02
C GLU A 72 8.34 1.98 -12.79
N LEU A 73 7.30 2.73 -12.36
CA LEU A 73 6.97 4.05 -12.90
C LEU A 73 8.11 5.05 -12.67
N ARG A 74 8.62 5.15 -11.44
CA ARG A 74 9.74 6.03 -11.07
C ARG A 74 11.03 5.67 -11.82
N ASP A 75 11.30 4.38 -12.00
CA ASP A 75 12.53 3.88 -12.61
C ASP A 75 12.51 3.95 -14.15
N GLY A 76 11.47 4.56 -14.75
CA GLY A 76 11.35 4.83 -16.18
C GLY A 76 10.80 3.67 -17.02
N HIS A 77 10.25 2.63 -16.38
CA HIS A 77 9.60 1.50 -17.07
C HIS A 77 8.09 1.77 -17.37
N CYS A 78 7.77 3.04 -17.53
CA CYS A 78 6.41 3.52 -17.66
C CYS A 78 5.66 2.91 -18.86
N ASP A 79 6.28 2.89 -20.03
CA ASP A 79 5.64 2.37 -21.23
C ASP A 79 5.27 0.89 -21.13
N GLU A 80 6.12 0.08 -20.50
CA GLU A 80 5.84 -1.34 -20.28
C GLU A 80 4.66 -1.55 -19.32
N LEU A 81 4.58 -0.73 -18.27
CA LEU A 81 3.51 -0.80 -17.29
C LEU A 81 2.16 -0.43 -17.90
N LEU A 82 2.14 0.66 -18.65
CA LEU A 82 0.90 1.21 -19.18
C LEU A 82 0.38 0.38 -20.36
N ASN A 83 1.24 -0.32 -21.09
CA ASN A 83 0.82 -1.29 -22.11
C ASN A 83 0.09 -2.51 -21.53
N LYS A 84 0.28 -2.80 -20.25
CA LYS A 84 -0.46 -3.86 -19.54
C LYS A 84 -1.87 -3.45 -19.11
N TRP A 85 -2.22 -2.16 -19.22
CA TRP A 85 -3.55 -1.68 -18.88
C TRP A 85 -4.56 -2.05 -19.97
N GLU A 86 -5.63 -2.71 -19.55
CA GLU A 86 -6.68 -3.17 -20.45
C GLU A 86 -7.64 -2.06 -20.87
N HIS A 87 -7.67 -0.95 -20.12
CA HIS A 87 -8.63 0.12 -20.36
C HIS A 87 -8.13 1.07 -21.43
N ASP A 88 -8.87 1.22 -22.54
CA ASP A 88 -8.49 2.04 -23.69
C ASP A 88 -8.22 3.51 -23.34
N TYR A 89 -8.92 4.05 -22.34
CA TYR A 89 -8.68 5.40 -21.84
C TYR A 89 -7.24 5.57 -21.33
N HIS A 90 -6.75 4.63 -20.53
CA HIS A 90 -5.40 4.71 -19.99
C HIS A 90 -4.33 4.50 -21.06
N LYS A 91 -4.56 3.62 -22.03
CA LYS A 91 -3.65 3.46 -23.19
C LYS A 91 -3.50 4.77 -23.97
N LYS A 92 -4.60 5.49 -24.18
CA LYS A 92 -4.58 6.77 -24.89
C LYS A 92 -3.77 7.84 -24.14
N TYR A 93 -3.84 7.87 -22.81
CA TYR A 93 -3.15 8.84 -21.97
C TYR A 93 -1.83 8.33 -21.38
N ALA A 94 -1.47 7.06 -21.61
CA ALA A 94 -0.24 6.45 -21.15
C ALA A 94 0.99 7.30 -21.45
N HIS A 95 1.10 7.79 -22.68
CA HIS A 95 2.21 8.64 -23.10
C HIS A 95 2.30 9.94 -22.28
N TYR A 96 1.16 10.56 -21.96
CA TYR A 96 1.14 11.79 -21.15
C TYR A 96 1.54 11.53 -19.72
N ILE A 97 1.07 10.43 -19.13
CA ILE A 97 1.45 10.02 -17.78
C ILE A 97 2.95 9.78 -17.71
N CYS A 98 3.50 9.00 -18.66
CA CYS A 98 4.94 8.73 -18.70
C CYS A 98 5.77 9.99 -18.87
N LYS A 99 5.38 10.88 -19.78
CA LYS A 99 6.07 12.13 -19.98
C LYS A 99 6.01 13.06 -18.75
N SER A 100 4.87 13.07 -18.05
CA SER A 100 4.72 13.82 -16.81
C SER A 100 5.62 13.27 -15.71
N GLU A 101 5.69 11.94 -15.56
CA GLU A 101 6.56 11.30 -14.57
C GLU A 101 8.05 11.49 -14.88
N GLU A 102 8.46 11.53 -16.14
CA GLU A 102 9.83 11.89 -16.55
C GLU A 102 10.20 13.32 -16.18
N GLN A 103 9.26 14.26 -16.34
CA GLN A 103 9.49 15.68 -16.03
C GLN A 103 9.45 15.97 -14.53
N HIS A 104 8.58 15.28 -13.81
CA HIS A 104 8.32 15.47 -12.38
C HIS A 104 8.30 14.13 -11.66
N PRO A 105 9.47 13.48 -11.50
CA PRO A 105 9.55 12.13 -10.95
C PRO A 105 9.07 12.07 -9.50
N LEU A 106 8.35 11.02 -9.19
CA LEU A 106 7.92 10.74 -7.84
C LEU A 106 9.11 10.36 -6.96
N LEU A 107 9.45 11.21 -5.97
CA LEU A 107 10.60 11.01 -5.08
C LEU A 107 10.29 9.99 -3.98
N SER A 108 9.11 10.13 -3.38
CA SER A 108 8.62 9.23 -2.34
C SER A 108 7.11 9.24 -2.28
N TRP A 109 6.53 8.23 -1.67
CA TRP A 109 5.08 8.11 -1.49
C TRP A 109 4.75 7.41 -0.19
N GLU A 110 3.57 7.72 0.33
CA GLU A 110 2.99 7.07 1.50
C GLU A 110 1.50 6.78 1.26
N LEU A 111 1.01 5.65 1.71
CA LEU A 111 -0.41 5.34 1.69
C LEU A 111 -1.10 6.16 2.78
N VAL A 112 -2.13 6.91 2.39
CA VAL A 112 -2.88 7.80 3.29
C VAL A 112 -4.23 7.21 3.67
N ASP A 113 -4.91 6.60 2.69
CA ASP A 113 -6.21 5.98 2.88
C ASP A 113 -6.44 4.88 1.85
N TRP A 114 -7.48 4.11 2.02
CA TRP A 114 -7.91 3.12 1.07
C TRP A 114 -9.42 2.92 1.16
N GLU A 115 -10.02 2.48 0.07
CA GLU A 115 -11.44 2.15 -0.03
C GLU A 115 -11.61 0.76 -0.61
N GLU A 116 -12.47 -0.04 0.02
CA GLU A 116 -12.92 -1.30 -0.56
C GLU A 116 -14.19 -1.05 -1.38
N ALA A 117 -14.07 -1.25 -2.68
CA ALA A 117 -15.19 -1.23 -3.62
C ALA A 117 -15.17 -2.54 -4.44
N PRO A 118 -15.57 -3.70 -3.87
CA PRO A 118 -15.41 -4.99 -4.51
C PRO A 118 -15.96 -5.02 -5.94
N PRO A 119 -15.22 -5.54 -6.93
CA PRO A 119 -13.96 -6.27 -6.82
C PRO A 119 -12.68 -5.41 -6.80
N LEU A 120 -12.81 -4.11 -6.62
CA LEU A 120 -11.74 -3.12 -6.68
C LEU A 120 -11.29 -2.74 -5.27
N ILE A 121 -10.03 -2.35 -5.15
CA ILE A 121 -9.50 -1.63 -3.99
C ILE A 121 -8.88 -0.34 -4.50
N ILE A 122 -9.27 0.79 -3.92
CA ILE A 122 -8.73 2.10 -4.25
C ILE A 122 -7.77 2.50 -3.13
N LEU A 123 -6.52 2.77 -3.49
CA LEU A 123 -5.46 3.17 -2.57
C LEU A 123 -5.15 4.65 -2.80
N HIS A 124 -5.27 5.46 -1.75
CA HIS A 124 -4.96 6.88 -1.78
C HIS A 124 -3.54 7.12 -1.27
N TYR A 125 -2.73 7.76 -2.07
CA TYR A 125 -1.34 8.05 -1.78
C TYR A 125 -1.07 9.54 -1.72
N ARG A 126 -0.14 9.92 -0.85
CA ARG A 126 0.52 11.22 -0.87
C ARG A 126 1.92 11.02 -1.44
N GLY A 127 2.21 11.70 -2.55
CA GLY A 127 3.50 11.72 -3.21
C GLY A 127 4.30 12.97 -2.90
N LYS A 128 5.61 12.88 -3.01
CA LYS A 128 6.52 14.03 -2.99
C LYS A 128 7.23 14.10 -4.33
N ARG A 129 7.22 15.28 -4.94
CA ARG A 129 7.85 15.58 -6.23
C ARG A 129 8.76 16.81 -6.13
N PRO A 130 9.72 17.00 -7.05
CA PRO A 130 10.44 18.25 -7.16
C PRO A 130 9.46 19.39 -7.46
N SER A 131 9.62 20.52 -6.79
CA SER A 131 8.78 21.71 -7.06
C SER A 131 9.06 22.31 -8.43
N ASN A 132 8.01 22.72 -9.12
CA ASN A 132 8.08 23.44 -10.38
C ASN A 132 8.41 24.94 -10.22
N ALA A 133 8.64 25.44 -9.01
CA ALA A 133 8.85 26.86 -8.73
C ALA A 133 10.12 27.47 -9.34
N GLY A 134 10.85 26.70 -10.16
CA GLY A 134 12.05 27.14 -10.86
C GLY A 134 13.33 27.01 -10.03
N PRO A 135 14.51 27.23 -10.66
CA PRO A 135 15.81 26.97 -10.04
C PRO A 135 16.14 27.88 -8.84
N SER A 136 15.43 29.00 -8.70
CA SER A 136 15.62 29.94 -7.59
C SER A 136 14.90 29.54 -6.29
N GLN A 137 13.99 28.57 -6.34
CA GLN A 137 13.27 28.04 -5.17
C GLN A 137 13.13 26.53 -5.27
N PRO A 138 14.22 25.77 -5.04
CA PRO A 138 14.12 24.33 -4.98
C PRO A 138 13.22 23.96 -3.79
N GLY A 139 12.11 23.34 -4.07
CA GLY A 139 11.12 22.90 -3.10
C GLY A 139 10.69 21.47 -3.36
N ILE A 140 9.85 20.95 -2.49
CA ILE A 140 9.19 19.67 -2.65
C ILE A 140 7.68 19.95 -2.61
N ASP A 141 7.01 19.62 -3.69
CA ASP A 141 5.56 19.65 -3.76
C ASP A 141 4.98 18.32 -3.27
N GLN A 142 3.79 18.37 -2.69
CA GLN A 142 3.05 17.20 -2.27
C GLN A 142 1.82 17.05 -3.17
N ASP A 143 1.72 15.88 -3.78
CA ASP A 143 0.60 15.52 -4.64
C ASP A 143 -0.22 14.40 -4.01
N LEU A 144 -1.51 14.41 -4.27
CA LEU A 144 -2.38 13.29 -4.00
C LEU A 144 -2.65 12.54 -5.29
N PHE A 145 -2.59 11.22 -5.21
CA PHE A 145 -2.96 10.36 -6.32
C PHE A 145 -3.61 9.08 -5.83
N THR A 146 -4.34 8.42 -6.71
CA THR A 146 -5.01 7.17 -6.40
C THR A 146 -4.56 6.05 -7.33
N LEU A 147 -4.46 4.84 -6.77
CA LEU A 147 -4.26 3.61 -7.52
C LEU A 147 -5.47 2.70 -7.33
N THR A 148 -6.04 2.23 -8.43
CA THR A 148 -7.05 1.18 -8.39
C THR A 148 -6.39 -0.17 -8.62
N VAL A 149 -6.62 -1.09 -7.70
CA VAL A 149 -6.02 -2.44 -7.72
C VAL A 149 -7.13 -3.47 -7.82
N VAL A 150 -6.94 -4.49 -8.66
CA VAL A 150 -7.90 -5.57 -8.90
C VAL A 150 -7.20 -6.91 -8.68
N ASN A 151 -7.91 -7.86 -8.08
CA ASN A 151 -7.43 -9.23 -8.00
C ASN A 151 -7.74 -9.98 -9.29
N LYS A 152 -6.72 -10.41 -10.02
CA LYS A 152 -6.82 -11.21 -11.23
C LYS A 152 -6.19 -12.58 -10.99
N GLY A 153 -7.03 -13.59 -10.76
CA GLY A 153 -6.55 -14.96 -10.59
C GLY A 153 -5.63 -15.18 -9.38
N GLY A 154 -5.79 -14.42 -8.31
CA GLY A 154 -4.97 -14.49 -7.09
C GLY A 154 -3.80 -13.49 -7.04
N GLU A 155 -3.56 -12.77 -8.14
CA GLU A 155 -2.55 -11.71 -8.21
C GLU A 155 -3.22 -10.33 -8.21
N TRP A 156 -2.71 -9.40 -7.38
CA TRP A 156 -3.15 -8.02 -7.38
C TRP A 156 -2.42 -7.22 -8.44
N VAL A 157 -3.19 -6.54 -9.29
CA VAL A 157 -2.68 -5.77 -10.42
C VAL A 157 -3.23 -4.35 -10.35
N VAL A 158 -2.38 -3.35 -10.56
CA VAL A 158 -2.81 -1.96 -10.71
C VAL A 158 -3.46 -1.81 -12.08
N THR A 159 -4.69 -1.33 -12.11
CA THR A 159 -5.47 -1.13 -13.34
C THR A 159 -5.73 0.32 -13.67
N LYS A 160 -5.53 1.23 -12.71
CA LYS A 160 -5.75 2.66 -12.90
C LYS A 160 -4.80 3.47 -12.02
N TYR A 161 -4.27 4.55 -12.55
CA TYR A 161 -3.48 5.56 -11.88
C TYR A 161 -4.09 6.93 -12.17
N ASP A 162 -4.58 7.61 -11.15
CA ASP A 162 -5.12 8.96 -11.25
C ASP A 162 -4.28 9.90 -10.38
N ALA A 163 -3.53 10.79 -11.01
CA ALA A 163 -2.88 11.90 -10.33
C ALA A 163 -3.83 13.11 -10.36
N MET A 164 -4.06 13.72 -9.21
CA MET A 164 -4.71 15.01 -9.12
C MET A 164 -3.62 16.09 -9.32
N TYR A 165 -3.57 16.65 -10.50
CA TYR A 165 -2.72 17.80 -10.82
C TYR A 165 -3.44 19.10 -10.50
#